data_0dd95f28c73520f49fb5b9d1939528a1
#
_entry.id   0dd95f28c73520f49fb5b9d1939528a1
#
_cell.length_a   1.000
_cell.length_b   1.000
_cell.length_c   1.000
_cell.angle_alpha   90.00
_cell.angle_beta   90.00
_cell.angle_gamma   90.00
#
_symmetry.space_group_name_H-M   'P 1'
#
loop_
_entity.id
_entity.type
_entity.pdbx_description
1 polymer ?
#
loop_
_entity_poly.entity_id
_entity_poly.type
_entity_poly.pdbx_seq_one_letter_code
_entity_poly.pdbx_strand_id
1 'polypeptide(L)'
;IADLNQKIGLALGTASSQQAPNDLLDQRDQLLAEMNKVIKVSTVKQDDGSINIFIGNGQTLVLGAQAFTMAPSPSREDPERWDVGVSYGGSTVLLPKGSLQGGTLGGLLAFRDETLDSAQNTLGRAAIGLAQTFNDQHRLGQDLNGALGGDFFNVAAAKVIPNTSNPAGASVAATIGNVGALTTNDYRLNYNGSTWSLTNAMTNQAIAMTGAGTAASPFVVDGLSIVVTPPTVATNAASFLIKPTVNGARDIAVKLTDTSAIAAAAPIRTSAVLANTGLG
;
A
#
# COMPACT_ATOMS: atom_id res chain seq x y z
N ILE A 1 20.70 18.74 19.78
CA ILE A 1 21.73 17.72 20.11
C ILE A 1 23.01 18.02 19.32
N ALA A 2 22.96 18.28 18.00
CA ALA A 2 24.15 18.63 17.23
C ALA A 2 24.93 19.83 17.82
N ASP A 3 24.20 20.89 18.21
CA ASP A 3 24.78 22.05 18.90
C ASP A 3 25.37 21.70 20.28
N LEU A 4 24.71 20.81 21.04
CA LEU A 4 25.26 20.31 22.30
C LEU A 4 26.53 19.47 22.09
N ASN A 5 26.58 18.63 21.05
CA ASN A 5 27.80 17.91 20.69
C ASN A 5 28.98 18.87 20.47
N GLN A 6 28.76 19.97 19.74
CA GLN A 6 29.79 20.99 19.51
C GLN A 6 30.23 21.65 20.80
N LYS A 7 29.30 22.05 21.67
CA LYS A 7 29.60 22.66 22.98
C LYS A 7 30.36 21.69 23.89
N ILE A 8 29.96 20.43 23.94
CA ILE A 8 30.63 19.39 24.73
C ILE A 8 32.06 19.17 24.23
N GLY A 9 32.25 19.06 22.91
CA GLY A 9 33.58 18.91 22.31
C GLY A 9 34.51 20.08 22.64
N LEU A 10 34.00 21.32 22.56
CA LEU A 10 34.74 22.53 22.94
C LEU A 10 35.07 22.54 24.44
N ALA A 11 34.12 22.20 25.30
CA ALA A 11 34.33 22.15 26.75
C ALA A 11 35.37 21.10 27.14
N LEU A 12 35.37 19.92 26.51
CA LEU A 12 36.37 18.88 26.75
C LEU A 12 37.75 19.24 26.20
N GLY A 13 37.79 19.93 25.02
CA GLY A 13 39.07 20.35 24.42
C GLY A 13 39.75 21.52 25.11
N THR A 14 39.01 22.36 25.84
CA THR A 14 39.55 23.56 26.53
C THR A 14 39.74 23.33 28.03
N ALA A 15 39.22 22.24 28.58
CA ALA A 15 39.30 21.96 30.01
C ALA A 15 40.75 21.58 30.42
N SER A 16 41.45 22.59 31.00
CA SER A 16 42.66 22.36 31.81
C SER A 16 42.32 21.66 33.14
N SER A 17 41.07 21.55 33.51
CA SER A 17 40.53 20.78 34.65
C SER A 17 39.74 19.57 34.14
N GLN A 18 40.01 18.42 34.69
CA GLN A 18 39.40 17.10 34.37
C GLN A 18 37.88 17.00 34.67
N GLN A 19 37.16 18.13 34.67
CA GLN A 19 35.73 18.14 35.00
C GLN A 19 34.88 18.03 33.76
N ALA A 20 34.16 16.94 33.62
CA ALA A 20 33.22 16.73 32.54
C ALA A 20 32.10 17.78 32.58
N PRO A 21 31.62 18.31 31.43
CA PRO A 21 30.55 19.28 31.36
C PRO A 21 29.19 18.59 31.61
N ASN A 22 28.94 18.18 32.86
CA ASN A 22 27.78 17.36 33.23
C ASN A 22 26.45 18.03 32.85
N ASP A 23 26.30 19.35 33.01
CA ASP A 23 25.09 20.07 32.64
C ASP A 23 24.74 19.91 31.15
N LEU A 24 25.76 19.93 30.27
CA LEU A 24 25.55 19.75 28.84
C LEU A 24 25.25 18.30 28.49
N LEU A 25 25.86 17.37 29.20
CA LEU A 25 25.59 15.94 29.05
C LEU A 25 24.17 15.60 29.49
N ASP A 26 23.71 16.10 30.64
CA ASP A 26 22.36 15.92 31.15
C ASP A 26 21.31 16.51 30.20
N GLN A 27 21.53 17.72 29.67
CA GLN A 27 20.67 18.33 28.67
C GLN A 27 20.59 17.45 27.40
N ARG A 28 21.70 16.90 26.95
CA ARG A 28 21.73 16.02 25.78
C ARG A 28 20.96 14.73 26.04
N ASP A 29 21.14 14.13 27.20
CA ASP A 29 20.45 12.87 27.56
C ASP A 29 18.94 13.10 27.71
N GLN A 30 18.51 14.25 28.23
CA GLN A 30 17.11 14.65 28.26
C GLN A 30 16.52 14.76 26.85
N LEU A 31 17.22 15.45 25.93
CA LEU A 31 16.75 15.55 24.53
C LEU A 31 16.71 14.20 23.81
N LEU A 32 17.63 13.29 24.13
CA LEU A 32 17.59 11.92 23.63
C LEU A 32 16.38 11.16 24.15
N ALA A 33 16.05 11.32 25.43
CA ALA A 33 14.86 10.71 26.02
C ALA A 33 13.58 11.26 25.38
N GLU A 34 13.49 12.56 25.12
CA GLU A 34 12.36 13.17 24.42
C GLU A 34 12.24 12.67 22.98
N MET A 35 13.37 12.55 22.28
CA MET A 35 13.40 12.05 20.91
C MET A 35 12.95 10.58 20.84
N ASN A 36 13.34 9.75 21.81
CA ASN A 36 12.89 8.36 21.90
C ASN A 36 11.39 8.21 22.17
N LYS A 37 10.72 9.22 22.75
CA LYS A 37 9.24 9.23 22.84
C LYS A 37 8.58 9.39 21.48
N VAL A 38 9.23 10.12 20.57
CA VAL A 38 8.71 10.37 19.22
C VAL A 38 9.10 9.26 18.26
N ILE A 39 10.37 8.86 18.28
CA ILE A 39 10.92 7.84 17.40
C ILE A 39 12.09 7.11 18.08
N LYS A 40 12.20 5.80 17.91
CA LYS A 40 13.33 5.03 18.40
C LYS A 40 14.61 5.48 17.70
N VAL A 41 15.61 5.86 18.48
CA VAL A 41 16.95 6.24 18.01
C VAL A 41 18.00 5.28 18.54
N SER A 42 19.09 5.13 17.77
CA SER A 42 20.32 4.47 18.18
C SER A 42 21.44 5.51 18.23
N THR A 43 22.31 5.43 19.23
CA THR A 43 23.39 6.38 19.42
C THR A 43 24.75 5.68 19.39
N VAL A 44 25.75 6.36 18.83
CA VAL A 44 27.14 5.93 18.85
C VAL A 44 27.98 7.09 19.43
N LYS A 45 28.66 6.81 20.53
CA LYS A 45 29.59 7.78 21.16
C LYS A 45 30.88 7.86 20.36
N GLN A 46 31.44 9.06 20.25
CA GLN A 46 32.72 9.34 19.61
C GLN A 46 33.76 9.71 20.68
N ASP A 47 35.04 9.63 20.31
CA ASP A 47 36.18 9.88 21.24
C ASP A 47 36.26 11.37 21.65
N ASP A 48 35.66 12.28 20.86
CA ASP A 48 35.57 13.72 21.16
C ASP A 48 34.42 14.07 22.10
N GLY A 49 33.72 13.06 22.65
CA GLY A 49 32.55 13.24 23.52
C GLY A 49 31.25 13.53 22.80
N SER A 50 31.26 13.69 21.48
CA SER A 50 30.05 13.80 20.67
C SER A 50 29.30 12.47 20.55
N ILE A 51 28.01 12.54 20.15
CA ILE A 51 27.23 11.35 19.81
C ILE A 51 26.67 11.49 18.41
N ASN A 52 26.72 10.40 17.66
CA ASN A 52 25.98 10.28 16.41
C ASN A 52 24.63 9.62 16.68
N ILE A 53 23.60 10.07 15.98
CA ILE A 53 22.23 9.57 16.14
C ILE A 53 21.75 8.99 14.83
N PHE A 54 21.22 7.77 14.92
CA PHE A 54 20.67 7.03 13.79
C PHE A 54 19.22 6.65 14.06
N ILE A 55 18.42 6.62 13.02
CA ILE A 55 17.00 6.19 13.03
C ILE A 55 16.79 5.05 12.03
N GLY A 56 15.70 4.34 12.21
CA GLY A 56 15.31 3.26 11.29
C GLY A 56 16.42 2.22 11.11
N ASN A 57 16.77 1.94 9.87
CA ASN A 57 17.76 0.95 9.48
C ASN A 57 19.20 1.55 9.39
N GLY A 58 19.53 2.51 10.25
CA GLY A 58 20.86 3.12 10.27
C GLY A 58 20.95 4.45 9.50
N GLN A 59 19.82 5.12 9.23
CA GLN A 59 19.83 6.44 8.63
C GLN A 59 20.33 7.48 9.63
N THR A 60 21.32 8.25 9.22
CA THR A 60 21.93 9.27 10.07
C THR A 60 21.00 10.46 10.25
N LEU A 61 20.75 10.84 11.50
CA LEU A 61 19.99 12.05 11.84
C LEU A 61 20.90 13.13 12.46
N VAL A 62 21.92 12.73 13.22
CA VAL A 62 22.96 13.63 13.72
C VAL A 62 24.31 12.98 13.51
N LEU A 63 25.25 13.73 12.94
CA LEU A 63 26.65 13.32 12.76
C LEU A 63 27.55 14.42 13.33
N GLY A 64 28.12 14.19 14.51
CA GLY A 64 28.88 15.22 15.23
C GLY A 64 28.06 16.48 15.47
N ALA A 65 28.49 17.61 14.88
CA ALA A 65 27.80 18.90 14.95
C ALA A 65 26.77 19.12 13.82
N GLN A 66 26.59 18.15 12.91
CA GLN A 66 25.66 18.28 11.78
C GLN A 66 24.36 17.53 12.06
N ALA A 67 23.23 18.22 11.86
CA ALA A 67 21.89 17.64 11.95
C ALA A 67 21.26 17.54 10.56
N PHE A 68 20.53 16.46 10.31
CA PHE A 68 19.73 16.21 9.11
C PHE A 68 18.24 16.29 9.46
N THR A 69 17.44 16.83 8.55
CA THR A 69 16.02 17.10 8.81
C THR A 69 15.16 15.96 8.26
N MET A 70 14.24 15.48 9.07
CA MET A 70 13.17 14.60 8.60
C MET A 70 12.08 15.45 7.92
N ALA A 71 11.58 14.98 6.79
CA ALA A 71 10.54 15.66 6.05
C ALA A 71 9.52 14.64 5.50
N PRO A 72 8.22 14.99 5.50
CA PRO A 72 7.23 14.23 4.78
C PRO A 72 7.45 14.41 3.27
N SER A 73 7.26 13.35 2.50
CA SER A 73 7.36 13.37 1.06
C SER A 73 6.32 12.42 0.45
N PRO A 74 5.72 12.73 -0.72
CA PRO A 74 4.80 11.81 -1.38
C PRO A 74 5.48 10.45 -1.62
N SER A 75 4.76 9.38 -1.34
CA SER A 75 5.25 8.03 -1.60
C SER A 75 5.43 7.81 -3.10
N ARG A 76 6.50 7.13 -3.49
CA ARG A 76 6.72 6.76 -4.89
C ARG A 76 5.80 5.63 -5.34
N GLU A 77 5.36 4.80 -4.41
CA GLU A 77 4.47 3.65 -4.67
C GLU A 77 2.99 4.04 -4.65
N ASP A 78 2.61 5.00 -3.80
CA ASP A 78 1.24 5.50 -3.67
C ASP A 78 1.25 7.01 -3.45
N PRO A 79 1.23 7.83 -4.52
CA PRO A 79 1.34 9.29 -4.43
C PRO A 79 0.23 9.96 -3.60
N GLU A 80 -0.87 9.26 -3.32
CA GLU A 80 -1.92 9.74 -2.42
C GLU A 80 -1.52 9.64 -0.94
N ARG A 81 -0.38 8.99 -0.65
CA ARG A 81 0.16 8.80 0.71
C ARG A 81 1.45 9.57 0.90
N TRP A 82 1.69 9.91 2.17
CA TRP A 82 2.93 10.53 2.58
C TRP A 82 3.82 9.51 3.29
N ASP A 83 5.06 9.46 2.87
CA ASP A 83 6.13 8.72 3.52
C ASP A 83 7.08 9.71 4.22
N VAL A 84 7.94 9.18 5.07
CA VAL A 84 8.94 9.97 5.78
C VAL A 84 10.28 9.81 5.09
N GLY A 85 10.97 10.92 4.87
CA GLY A 85 12.33 10.93 4.34
C GLY A 85 13.27 11.72 5.23
N VAL A 86 14.57 11.58 4.99
CA VAL A 86 15.63 12.40 5.59
C VAL A 86 16.26 13.23 4.49
N SER A 87 16.41 14.52 4.74
CA SER A 87 17.01 15.48 3.80
C SER A 87 18.51 15.57 4.00
N TYR A 88 19.26 15.30 2.93
CA TYR A 88 20.72 15.41 2.85
C TYR A 88 21.07 16.39 1.74
N GLY A 89 21.60 17.56 2.08
CA GLY A 89 22.07 18.54 1.09
C GLY A 89 21.02 18.97 0.05
N GLY A 90 19.75 19.07 0.45
CA GLY A 90 18.65 19.47 -0.45
C GLY A 90 17.96 18.31 -1.17
N SER A 91 18.44 17.09 -1.05
CA SER A 91 17.78 15.89 -1.56
C SER A 91 17.13 15.09 -0.43
N THR A 92 15.88 14.69 -0.60
CA THR A 92 15.16 13.86 0.39
C THR A 92 15.27 12.39 0.00
N VAL A 93 15.83 11.59 0.88
CA VAL A 93 15.88 10.13 0.77
C VAL A 93 14.71 9.54 1.56
N LEU A 94 13.77 8.89 0.87
CA LEU A 94 12.65 8.22 1.50
C LEU A 94 13.13 7.04 2.34
N LEU A 95 12.57 6.90 3.52
CA LEU A 95 12.85 5.78 4.41
C LEU A 95 12.04 4.55 3.97
N PRO A 96 12.62 3.35 4.00
CA PRO A 96 11.89 2.13 3.70
C PRO A 96 10.68 1.97 4.62
N LYS A 97 9.58 1.46 4.07
CA LYS A 97 8.37 1.15 4.85
C LYS A 97 8.71 0.21 6.00
N GLY A 98 8.20 0.49 7.19
CA GLY A 98 8.47 -0.31 8.39
C GLY A 98 9.86 -0.09 9.03
N SER A 99 10.72 0.79 8.47
CA SER A 99 12.02 1.10 9.07
C SER A 99 11.90 1.94 10.33
N LEU A 100 10.93 2.84 10.39
CA LEU A 100 10.67 3.69 11.56
C LEU A 100 9.84 2.93 12.58
N GLN A 101 10.47 2.54 13.68
CA GLN A 101 9.85 1.78 14.75
C GLN A 101 9.92 2.53 16.07
N GLY A 102 9.00 2.20 16.99
CA GLY A 102 8.97 2.77 18.32
C GLY A 102 8.58 4.24 18.37
N GLY A 103 8.32 4.72 19.57
CA GLY A 103 7.80 6.07 19.79
C GLY A 103 6.44 6.31 19.15
N THR A 104 5.95 7.54 19.27
CA THR A 104 4.64 7.93 18.77
C THR A 104 4.54 7.83 17.24
N LEU A 105 5.60 8.27 16.52
CA LEU A 105 5.63 8.23 15.06
C LEU A 105 5.61 6.80 14.52
N GLY A 106 6.48 5.93 15.08
CA GLY A 106 6.50 4.52 14.67
C GLY A 106 5.16 3.83 14.93
N GLY A 107 4.54 4.10 16.09
CA GLY A 107 3.22 3.57 16.43
C GLY A 107 2.12 4.03 15.48
N LEU A 108 2.10 5.32 15.09
CA LEU A 108 1.13 5.85 14.14
C LEU A 108 1.29 5.24 12.74
N LEU A 109 2.54 5.07 12.28
CA LEU A 109 2.82 4.43 10.99
C LEU A 109 2.41 2.96 10.99
N ALA A 110 2.74 2.21 12.05
CA ALA A 110 2.32 0.83 12.22
C ALA A 110 0.79 0.70 12.27
N PHE A 111 0.11 1.57 13.02
CA PHE A 111 -1.36 1.59 13.09
C PHE A 111 -1.99 1.83 11.71
N ARG A 112 -1.45 2.78 10.94
CA ARG A 112 -1.90 3.05 9.58
C ARG A 112 -1.77 1.81 8.69
N ASP A 113 -0.57 1.22 8.67
CA ASP A 113 -0.22 0.17 7.72
C ASP A 113 -0.80 -1.20 8.12
N GLU A 114 -0.80 -1.55 9.39
CA GLU A 114 -1.22 -2.86 9.88
C GLU A 114 -2.72 -2.92 10.26
N THR A 115 -3.27 -1.83 10.81
CA THR A 115 -4.65 -1.82 11.31
C THR A 115 -5.61 -1.17 10.32
N LEU A 116 -5.36 0.07 9.92
CA LEU A 116 -6.29 0.81 9.06
C LEU A 116 -6.39 0.20 7.67
N ASP A 117 -5.26 -0.09 7.03
CA ASP A 117 -5.25 -0.67 5.69
C ASP A 117 -5.88 -2.07 5.70
N SER A 118 -5.58 -2.89 6.70
CA SER A 118 -6.16 -4.22 6.86
C SER A 118 -7.67 -4.17 7.08
N ALA A 119 -8.16 -3.26 7.94
CA ALA A 119 -9.58 -3.07 8.18
C ALA A 119 -10.31 -2.58 6.91
N GLN A 120 -9.74 -1.60 6.20
CA GLN A 120 -10.27 -1.09 4.95
C GLN A 120 -10.37 -2.17 3.88
N ASN A 121 -9.33 -2.97 3.71
CA ASN A 121 -9.31 -4.07 2.76
C ASN A 121 -10.32 -5.17 3.13
N THR A 122 -10.48 -5.47 4.43
CA THR A 122 -11.46 -6.44 4.91
C THR A 122 -12.89 -5.99 4.62
N LEU A 123 -13.23 -4.74 4.94
CA LEU A 123 -14.54 -4.16 4.63
C LEU A 123 -14.77 -4.10 3.13
N GLY A 124 -13.76 -3.71 2.37
CA GLY A 124 -13.83 -3.66 0.91
C GLY A 124 -14.07 -5.02 0.28
N ARG A 125 -13.38 -6.05 0.75
CA ARG A 125 -13.61 -7.42 0.30
C ARG A 125 -15.04 -7.88 0.61
N ALA A 126 -15.54 -7.60 1.80
CA ALA A 126 -16.93 -7.95 2.19
C ALA A 126 -17.94 -7.24 1.28
N ALA A 127 -17.75 -5.96 1.00
CA ALA A 127 -18.63 -5.17 0.14
C ALA A 127 -18.61 -5.67 -1.31
N ILE A 128 -17.44 -5.98 -1.87
CA ILE A 128 -17.30 -6.56 -3.22
C ILE A 128 -18.00 -7.93 -3.27
N GLY A 129 -17.79 -8.77 -2.25
CA GLY A 129 -18.43 -10.08 -2.14
C GLY A 129 -19.95 -9.98 -2.12
N LEU A 130 -20.49 -9.08 -1.29
CA LEU A 130 -21.93 -8.81 -1.21
C LEU A 130 -22.48 -8.34 -2.56
N ALA A 131 -21.87 -7.30 -3.13
CA ALA A 131 -22.33 -6.70 -4.39
C ALA A 131 -22.33 -7.71 -5.55
N GLN A 132 -21.25 -8.48 -5.69
CA GLN A 132 -21.13 -9.45 -6.77
C GLN A 132 -22.12 -10.62 -6.59
N THR A 133 -22.19 -11.19 -5.37
CA THR A 133 -23.12 -12.31 -5.10
C THR A 133 -24.57 -11.90 -5.33
N PHE A 134 -24.93 -10.69 -4.91
CA PHE A 134 -26.27 -10.16 -5.17
C PHE A 134 -26.52 -9.93 -6.65
N ASN A 135 -25.57 -9.33 -7.38
CA ASN A 135 -25.68 -9.12 -8.81
C ASN A 135 -25.83 -10.44 -9.57
N ASP A 136 -25.05 -11.47 -9.19
CA ASP A 136 -25.14 -12.77 -9.82
C ASP A 136 -26.52 -13.40 -9.63
N GLN A 137 -27.10 -13.28 -8.42
CA GLN A 137 -28.47 -13.75 -8.18
C GLN A 137 -29.52 -12.91 -8.91
N HIS A 138 -29.35 -11.56 -8.94
CA HIS A 138 -30.26 -10.65 -9.59
C HIS A 138 -30.31 -10.84 -11.12
N ARG A 139 -29.20 -11.19 -11.75
CA ARG A 139 -29.13 -11.52 -13.18
C ARG A 139 -29.89 -12.80 -13.56
N LEU A 140 -30.15 -13.67 -12.57
CA LEU A 140 -30.96 -14.88 -12.78
C LEU A 140 -32.45 -14.63 -12.66
N GLY A 141 -32.86 -13.48 -12.17
CA GLY A 141 -34.27 -13.10 -12.00
C GLY A 141 -34.84 -12.43 -13.24
N GLN A 142 -36.14 -12.23 -13.23
CA GLN A 142 -36.90 -11.51 -14.24
C GLN A 142 -37.54 -10.26 -13.61
N ASP A 143 -37.48 -9.12 -14.29
CA ASP A 143 -38.05 -7.86 -13.86
C ASP A 143 -39.54 -7.74 -14.24
N LEU A 144 -40.17 -6.61 -13.88
CA LEU A 144 -41.57 -6.37 -14.18
C LEU A 144 -41.88 -6.21 -15.70
N ASN A 145 -40.85 -5.97 -16.53
CA ASN A 145 -40.96 -5.84 -17.96
C ASN A 145 -40.69 -7.16 -18.70
N GLY A 146 -40.42 -8.23 -17.96
CA GLY A 146 -40.11 -9.54 -18.51
C GLY A 146 -38.65 -9.67 -18.98
N ALA A 147 -37.78 -8.69 -18.71
CA ALA A 147 -36.36 -8.75 -19.01
C ALA A 147 -35.57 -9.44 -17.87
N LEU A 148 -34.41 -10.03 -18.22
CA LEU A 148 -33.48 -10.56 -17.22
C LEU A 148 -32.84 -9.39 -16.43
N GLY A 149 -32.59 -9.59 -15.15
CA GLY A 149 -31.95 -8.62 -14.29
C GLY A 149 -30.54 -8.25 -14.75
N GLY A 150 -30.17 -7.00 -14.53
CA GLY A 150 -28.81 -6.49 -14.66
C GLY A 150 -28.07 -6.46 -13.34
N ASP A 151 -27.02 -5.63 -13.24
CA ASP A 151 -26.36 -5.37 -11.98
C ASP A 151 -27.21 -4.48 -11.08
N PHE A 152 -27.47 -4.93 -9.89
CA PHE A 152 -28.18 -4.15 -8.88
C PHE A 152 -27.23 -3.19 -8.14
N PHE A 153 -26.03 -3.67 -7.80
CA PHE A 153 -24.99 -2.90 -7.15
C PHE A 153 -23.82 -2.59 -8.08
N ASN A 154 -23.19 -1.46 -7.84
CA ASN A 154 -21.88 -1.17 -8.38
C ASN A 154 -20.83 -2.06 -7.68
N VAL A 155 -19.94 -2.67 -8.44
CA VAL A 155 -18.80 -3.41 -7.91
C VAL A 155 -17.54 -2.58 -8.13
N ALA A 156 -16.82 -2.29 -7.04
CA ALA A 156 -15.58 -1.53 -7.14
C ALA A 156 -14.52 -2.27 -7.97
N ALA A 157 -13.83 -1.56 -8.83
CA ALA A 157 -12.70 -2.07 -9.57
C ALA A 157 -11.44 -2.13 -8.69
N ALA A 158 -10.54 -3.06 -9.00
CA ALA A 158 -9.22 -3.08 -8.40
C ALA A 158 -8.45 -1.80 -8.75
N LYS A 159 -7.86 -1.16 -7.73
CA LYS A 159 -7.04 0.05 -7.91
C LYS A 159 -5.61 -0.38 -8.26
N VAL A 160 -5.08 0.15 -9.37
CA VAL A 160 -3.67 -0.04 -9.77
C VAL A 160 -2.99 1.32 -9.76
N ILE A 161 -1.87 1.40 -9.06
CA ILE A 161 -1.10 2.63 -8.88
C ILE A 161 0.30 2.39 -9.47
N PRO A 162 0.68 3.10 -10.54
CA PRO A 162 2.04 3.02 -11.08
C PRO A 162 3.00 3.76 -10.16
N ASN A 163 4.21 3.20 -9.96
CA ASN A 163 5.28 3.89 -9.28
C ASN A 163 5.69 5.13 -10.10
N THR A 164 5.94 6.24 -9.41
CA THR A 164 6.30 7.51 -10.05
C THR A 164 7.61 7.47 -10.84
N SER A 165 8.45 6.45 -10.60
CA SER A 165 9.71 6.21 -11.32
C SER A 165 9.57 5.26 -12.50
N ASN A 166 8.36 4.79 -12.82
CA ASN A 166 8.15 3.89 -13.95
C ASN A 166 8.49 4.58 -15.28
N PRO A 167 9.01 3.84 -16.25
CA PRO A 167 9.21 4.35 -17.60
C PRO A 167 7.86 4.70 -18.25
N ALA A 168 7.87 5.70 -19.13
CA ALA A 168 6.70 6.10 -19.88
C ALA A 168 6.14 4.92 -20.72
N GLY A 169 4.82 4.77 -20.74
CA GLY A 169 4.13 3.72 -21.49
C GLY A 169 3.96 2.38 -20.76
N ALA A 170 4.58 2.20 -19.60
CA ALA A 170 4.31 1.03 -18.77
C ALA A 170 2.90 1.15 -18.15
N SER A 171 2.04 0.15 -18.36
CA SER A 171 0.70 0.12 -17.80
C SER A 171 0.30 -1.28 -17.36
N VAL A 172 -0.55 -1.33 -16.34
CA VAL A 172 -1.12 -2.58 -15.79
C VAL A 172 -2.59 -2.36 -15.53
N ALA A 173 -3.40 -3.32 -15.94
CA ALA A 173 -4.81 -3.39 -15.60
C ALA A 173 -5.07 -4.64 -14.74
N ALA A 174 -5.82 -4.48 -13.66
CA ALA A 174 -6.22 -5.58 -12.79
C ALA A 174 -7.75 -5.64 -12.72
N THR A 175 -8.32 -6.82 -12.91
CA THR A 175 -9.76 -7.07 -12.79
C THR A 175 -10.02 -8.19 -11.79
N ILE A 176 -11.14 -8.11 -11.10
CA ILE A 176 -11.59 -9.15 -10.18
C ILE A 176 -12.36 -10.19 -11.01
N GLY A 177 -11.77 -11.36 -11.23
CA GLY A 177 -12.37 -12.46 -11.99
C GLY A 177 -13.10 -13.46 -11.13
N ASN A 178 -12.63 -13.69 -9.89
CA ASN A 178 -13.26 -14.63 -8.96
C ASN A 178 -13.28 -14.04 -7.54
N VAL A 179 -14.44 -13.54 -7.16
CA VAL A 179 -14.64 -12.92 -5.83
C VAL A 179 -14.45 -13.93 -4.69
N GLY A 180 -14.79 -15.20 -4.91
CA GLY A 180 -14.64 -16.26 -3.90
C GLY A 180 -13.18 -16.52 -3.52
N ALA A 181 -12.24 -16.29 -4.44
CA ALA A 181 -10.81 -16.43 -4.21
C ALA A 181 -10.13 -15.13 -3.79
N LEU A 182 -10.86 -13.99 -3.77
CA LEU A 182 -10.31 -12.68 -3.44
C LEU A 182 -9.83 -12.64 -2.00
N THR A 183 -8.61 -12.16 -1.79
CA THR A 183 -8.02 -11.96 -0.45
C THR A 183 -8.08 -10.48 -0.04
N THR A 184 -7.59 -10.18 1.15
CA THR A 184 -7.43 -8.80 1.66
C THR A 184 -6.04 -8.22 1.37
N ASN A 185 -5.21 -8.95 0.60
CA ASN A 185 -3.86 -8.54 0.30
C ASN A 185 -3.81 -7.41 -0.72
N ASP A 186 -2.88 -6.49 -0.50
CA ASP A 186 -2.35 -5.61 -1.54
C ASP A 186 -1.10 -6.26 -2.14
N TYR A 187 -0.85 -5.99 -3.42
CA TYR A 187 0.22 -6.63 -4.18
C TYR A 187 1.15 -5.61 -4.80
N ARG A 188 2.44 -5.94 -4.84
CA ARG A 188 3.41 -5.20 -5.64
C ARG A 188 3.84 -6.06 -6.81
N LEU A 189 3.50 -5.63 -8.02
CA LEU A 189 3.90 -6.25 -9.27
C LEU A 189 5.15 -5.54 -9.79
N ASN A 190 6.25 -6.26 -9.88
CA ASN A 190 7.54 -5.72 -10.30
C ASN A 190 8.01 -6.34 -11.60
N TYR A 191 8.54 -5.51 -12.49
CA TYR A 191 9.26 -5.91 -13.68
C TYR A 191 10.73 -5.54 -13.54
N ASN A 192 11.63 -6.48 -13.72
CA ASN A 192 13.07 -6.28 -13.57
C ASN A 192 13.82 -6.01 -14.88
N GLY A 193 13.09 -5.75 -15.98
CA GLY A 193 13.64 -5.63 -17.32
C GLY A 193 13.58 -6.93 -18.14
N SER A 194 13.21 -8.06 -17.51
CA SER A 194 13.12 -9.38 -18.14
C SER A 194 11.88 -10.15 -17.71
N THR A 195 11.60 -10.22 -16.43
CA THR A 195 10.52 -11.02 -15.85
C THR A 195 9.66 -10.21 -14.90
N TRP A 196 8.40 -10.61 -14.82
CA TRP A 196 7.46 -10.09 -13.83
C TRP A 196 7.47 -10.93 -12.57
N SER A 197 7.39 -10.30 -11.43
CA SER A 197 7.26 -10.94 -10.11
C SER A 197 6.20 -10.23 -9.29
N LEU A 198 5.48 -10.99 -8.46
CA LEU A 198 4.46 -10.46 -7.57
C LEU A 198 4.88 -10.72 -6.12
N THR A 199 4.72 -9.71 -5.28
CA THR A 199 4.93 -9.82 -3.84
C THR A 199 3.74 -9.25 -3.08
N ASN A 200 3.50 -9.75 -1.88
CA ASN A 200 2.59 -9.10 -0.94
C ASN A 200 3.18 -7.73 -0.55
N ALA A 201 2.40 -6.66 -0.67
CA ALA A 201 2.90 -5.29 -0.45
C ALA A 201 3.27 -5.02 1.02
N MET A 202 2.70 -5.78 1.98
CA MET A 202 2.97 -5.62 3.41
C MET A 202 4.16 -6.49 3.85
N THR A 203 4.13 -7.78 3.50
CA THR A 203 5.11 -8.77 4.01
C THR A 203 6.32 -8.93 3.11
N ASN A 204 6.29 -8.41 1.88
CA ASN A 204 7.27 -8.62 0.80
C ASN A 204 7.48 -10.09 0.40
N GLN A 205 6.61 -11.00 0.86
CA GLN A 205 6.66 -12.40 0.46
C GLN A 205 6.29 -12.56 -1.01
N ALA A 206 7.04 -13.37 -1.74
CA ALA A 206 6.76 -13.71 -3.12
C ALA A 206 5.45 -14.50 -3.24
N ILE A 207 4.65 -14.15 -4.25
CA ILE A 207 3.38 -14.79 -4.54
C ILE A 207 3.45 -15.35 -5.97
N ALA A 208 3.12 -16.64 -6.12
CA ALA A 208 3.12 -17.27 -7.42
C ALA A 208 1.93 -16.79 -8.27
N MET A 209 2.20 -16.52 -9.54
CA MET A 209 1.19 -16.19 -10.56
C MET A 209 1.19 -17.26 -11.63
N THR A 210 0.03 -17.50 -12.23
CA THR A 210 -0.10 -18.30 -13.45
C THR A 210 -0.40 -17.40 -14.64
N GLY A 211 -0.11 -17.84 -15.86
CA GLY A 211 -0.33 -17.05 -17.08
C GLY A 211 0.91 -16.29 -17.56
N ALA A 212 0.74 -15.50 -18.61
CA ALA A 212 1.81 -14.76 -19.28
C ALA A 212 1.68 -13.23 -19.15
N GLY A 213 0.64 -12.73 -18.48
CA GLY A 213 0.37 -11.30 -18.30
C GLY A 213 -0.19 -10.58 -19.54
N THR A 214 -0.52 -11.31 -20.60
CA THR A 214 -1.15 -10.76 -21.81
C THR A 214 -2.67 -10.77 -21.72
N ALA A 215 -3.35 -10.03 -22.60
CA ALA A 215 -4.82 -10.04 -22.66
C ALA A 215 -5.39 -11.46 -22.95
N ALA A 216 -4.67 -12.27 -23.74
CA ALA A 216 -5.07 -13.66 -24.04
C ALA A 216 -4.73 -14.65 -22.91
N SER A 217 -3.71 -14.35 -22.10
CA SER A 217 -3.26 -15.18 -20.96
C SER A 217 -2.84 -14.25 -19.81
N PRO A 218 -3.79 -13.63 -19.09
CA PRO A 218 -3.48 -12.73 -17.99
C PRO A 218 -2.76 -13.46 -16.85
N PHE A 219 -2.00 -12.74 -16.05
CA PHE A 219 -1.56 -13.31 -14.78
C PHE A 219 -2.77 -13.49 -13.88
N VAL A 220 -2.91 -14.67 -13.30
CA VAL A 220 -4.00 -15.03 -12.39
C VAL A 220 -3.43 -15.30 -11.01
N VAL A 221 -3.99 -14.63 -10.00
CA VAL A 221 -3.62 -14.76 -8.58
C VAL A 221 -4.77 -14.33 -7.69
N ASP A 222 -5.11 -15.09 -6.67
CA ASP A 222 -6.09 -14.74 -5.62
C ASP A 222 -7.40 -14.11 -6.16
N GLY A 223 -7.91 -14.67 -7.26
CA GLY A 223 -9.14 -14.19 -7.91
C GLY A 223 -8.96 -12.96 -8.80
N LEU A 224 -7.76 -12.45 -8.98
CA LEU A 224 -7.42 -11.34 -9.87
C LEU A 224 -6.94 -11.86 -11.23
N SER A 225 -7.28 -11.10 -12.27
CA SER A 225 -6.70 -11.23 -13.62
C SER A 225 -5.93 -9.93 -13.91
N ILE A 226 -4.62 -10.04 -14.13
CA ILE A 226 -3.73 -8.91 -14.33
C ILE A 226 -3.16 -8.95 -15.74
N VAL A 227 -3.38 -7.88 -16.48
CA VAL A 227 -2.85 -7.68 -17.84
C VAL A 227 -1.80 -6.59 -17.78
N VAL A 228 -0.63 -6.85 -18.34
CA VAL A 228 0.48 -5.92 -18.34
C VAL A 228 0.80 -5.48 -19.77
N THR A 229 1.09 -4.19 -19.93
CA THR A 229 1.68 -3.66 -21.15
C THR A 229 3.17 -3.45 -20.85
N PRO A 230 4.05 -4.23 -21.47
CA PRO A 230 5.48 -4.08 -21.24
C PRO A 230 5.95 -2.66 -21.57
N PRO A 231 6.91 -2.10 -20.84
CA PRO A 231 7.52 -0.84 -21.22
C PRO A 231 8.14 -0.96 -22.61
N THR A 232 7.95 0.05 -23.43
CA THR A 232 8.47 0.10 -24.80
C THR A 232 10.01 0.04 -24.87
N VAL A 233 10.68 0.28 -23.75
CA VAL A 233 12.14 0.13 -23.59
C VAL A 233 12.39 -1.06 -22.69
N ALA A 234 12.79 -2.17 -23.28
CA ALA A 234 12.89 -3.50 -22.64
C ALA A 234 13.91 -3.62 -21.48
N THR A 235 14.57 -2.55 -21.08
CA THR A 235 15.66 -2.58 -20.08
C THR A 235 15.31 -1.90 -18.75
N ASN A 236 14.17 -1.25 -18.65
CA ASN A 236 13.85 -0.46 -17.45
C ASN A 236 12.91 -1.22 -16.52
N ALA A 237 13.27 -1.23 -15.24
CA ALA A 237 12.43 -1.76 -14.20
C ALA A 237 11.12 -0.94 -14.06
N ALA A 238 10.02 -1.62 -13.74
CA ALA A 238 8.74 -0.98 -13.45
C ALA A 238 8.09 -1.64 -12.23
N SER A 239 7.34 -0.87 -11.46
CA SER A 239 6.65 -1.35 -10.27
C SER A 239 5.22 -0.79 -10.21
N PHE A 240 4.27 -1.63 -9.82
CA PHE A 240 2.85 -1.25 -9.68
C PHE A 240 2.31 -1.78 -8.36
N LEU A 241 1.65 -0.91 -7.62
CA LEU A 241 0.91 -1.29 -6.43
C LEU A 241 -0.53 -1.61 -6.84
N ILE A 242 -1.00 -2.82 -6.56
CA ILE A 242 -2.35 -3.29 -6.87
C ILE A 242 -3.09 -3.46 -5.55
N LYS A 243 -4.19 -2.71 -5.41
CA LYS A 243 -5.05 -2.70 -4.21
C LYS A 243 -6.46 -3.14 -4.62
N PRO A 244 -6.76 -4.44 -4.58
CA PRO A 244 -7.99 -4.97 -5.16
C PRO A 244 -9.24 -4.54 -4.41
N THR A 245 -9.16 -4.40 -3.10
CA THR A 245 -10.30 -4.28 -2.21
C THR A 245 -10.46 -2.90 -1.57
N VAL A 246 -9.43 -2.04 -1.67
CA VAL A 246 -9.35 -0.77 -0.95
C VAL A 246 -10.58 0.14 -1.14
N ASN A 247 -11.19 0.11 -2.32
CA ASN A 247 -12.34 0.94 -2.67
C ASN A 247 -13.69 0.22 -2.51
N GLY A 248 -13.70 -1.07 -2.19
CA GLY A 248 -14.91 -1.88 -2.19
C GLY A 248 -16.04 -1.32 -1.34
N ALA A 249 -15.74 -0.97 -0.09
CA ALA A 249 -16.73 -0.41 0.83
C ALA A 249 -17.11 1.05 0.52
N ARG A 250 -16.20 1.81 -0.10
CA ARG A 250 -16.45 3.20 -0.51
C ARG A 250 -17.36 3.29 -1.71
N ASP A 251 -17.17 2.42 -2.69
CA ASP A 251 -17.75 2.54 -4.03
C ASP A 251 -18.98 1.63 -4.23
N ILE A 252 -19.34 0.81 -3.22
CA ILE A 252 -20.61 0.06 -3.27
C ILE A 252 -21.77 1.04 -3.24
N ALA A 253 -22.64 0.95 -4.26
CA ALA A 253 -23.83 1.78 -4.38
C ALA A 253 -24.88 1.04 -5.19
N VAL A 254 -26.15 1.37 -5.00
CA VAL A 254 -27.23 0.88 -5.86
C VAL A 254 -27.06 1.48 -7.25
N LYS A 255 -26.99 0.63 -8.27
CA LYS A 255 -26.84 0.99 -9.68
C LYS A 255 -28.18 1.19 -10.37
N LEU A 256 -29.22 0.45 -9.95
CA LEU A 256 -30.55 0.55 -10.47
C LEU A 256 -31.22 1.88 -10.08
N THR A 257 -31.75 2.58 -11.05
CA THR A 257 -32.52 3.83 -10.85
C THR A 257 -34.02 3.63 -11.07
N ASP A 258 -34.40 2.55 -11.78
CA ASP A 258 -35.78 2.19 -12.06
C ASP A 258 -36.18 0.96 -11.22
N THR A 259 -37.19 1.12 -10.40
CA THR A 259 -37.72 0.03 -9.56
C THR A 259 -38.37 -1.08 -10.36
N SER A 260 -38.86 -0.80 -11.59
CA SER A 260 -39.40 -1.84 -12.47
C SER A 260 -38.34 -2.82 -12.98
N ALA A 261 -37.06 -2.40 -12.96
CA ALA A 261 -35.93 -3.25 -13.33
C ALA A 261 -35.43 -4.19 -12.22
N ILE A 262 -36.09 -4.19 -11.04
CA ILE A 262 -35.76 -5.14 -9.97
C ILE A 262 -36.24 -6.53 -10.37
N ALA A 263 -35.29 -7.43 -10.63
CA ALA A 263 -35.53 -8.79 -11.09
C ALA A 263 -35.75 -9.76 -9.91
N ALA A 264 -36.94 -9.71 -9.32
CA ALA A 264 -37.35 -10.50 -8.15
C ALA A 264 -38.13 -11.77 -8.52
N ALA A 265 -38.62 -11.89 -9.76
CA ALA A 265 -39.37 -13.07 -10.20
C ALA A 265 -38.42 -14.16 -10.76
N ALA A 266 -38.74 -15.41 -10.51
CA ALA A 266 -38.05 -16.52 -11.17
C ALA A 266 -38.42 -16.54 -12.67
N PRO A 267 -37.44 -16.60 -13.58
CA PRO A 267 -37.73 -16.65 -15.01
C PRO A 267 -38.48 -17.94 -15.34
N ILE A 268 -39.51 -17.83 -16.15
CA ILE A 268 -40.23 -18.98 -16.65
C ILE A 268 -39.30 -19.70 -17.62
N ARG A 269 -38.87 -20.90 -17.25
CA ARG A 269 -38.10 -21.80 -18.14
C ARG A 269 -39.06 -22.80 -18.75
N THR A 270 -39.35 -22.66 -20.04
CA THR A 270 -40.05 -23.67 -20.81
C THR A 270 -39.02 -24.54 -21.51
N SER A 271 -39.13 -25.86 -21.35
CA SER A 271 -38.40 -26.84 -22.16
C SER A 271 -39.39 -27.57 -23.06
N ALA A 272 -39.09 -27.61 -24.34
CA ALA A 272 -39.86 -28.45 -25.25
C ALA A 272 -39.58 -29.95 -24.90
N VAL A 273 -40.61 -30.66 -24.50
CA VAL A 273 -40.53 -32.13 -24.37
C VAL A 273 -40.79 -32.71 -25.75
N LEU A 274 -39.84 -33.50 -26.26
CA LEU A 274 -39.92 -34.14 -27.56
C LEU A 274 -41.20 -34.98 -27.80
N ALA A 275 -41.86 -35.39 -26.71
CA ALA A 275 -43.15 -36.10 -26.74
C ALA A 275 -44.37 -35.17 -26.74
N ASN A 276 -44.20 -33.84 -26.69
CA ASN A 276 -45.32 -32.92 -26.75
C ASN A 276 -45.73 -32.69 -28.21
N THR A 277 -46.76 -33.40 -28.66
CA THR A 277 -47.36 -33.30 -29.97
C THR A 277 -48.59 -32.39 -29.99
N GLY A 278 -48.82 -31.60 -28.94
CA GLY A 278 -49.97 -30.67 -28.83
C GLY A 278 -49.90 -29.55 -29.84
N LEU A 279 -50.98 -29.35 -30.57
CA LEU A 279 -51.26 -28.18 -31.43
C LEU A 279 -51.76 -27.05 -30.52
N GLY A 280 -50.88 -26.36 -29.82
CA GLY A 280 -51.26 -25.22 -28.99
C GLY A 280 -50.49 -23.96 -29.39
#